data_564b14eb242a2d31a8e9706fa477d1d5
#
_entry.id   564b14eb242a2d31a8e9706fa477d1d5
#
_cell.length_a   1.000
_cell.length_b   1.000
_cell.length_c   1.000
_cell.angle_alpha   90.00
_cell.angle_beta   90.00
_cell.angle_gamma   90.00
#
_symmetry.space_group_name_H-M   'P 1'
#
loop_
_entity.id
_entity.type
_entity.pdbx_description
1 polymer ?
#
loop_
_entity_poly.entity_id
_entity_poly.type
_entity_poly.pdbx_seq_one_letter_code
_entity_poly.pdbx_strand_id
1 'polypeptide(L)'
;VTPRIAPHVRKALEAGAAVVALESTVVTHGLPRPANLELALGLESTVRSIGAVPATVGVIAGELTIGLDEDELERLAAGGADKASLWNLAALCAAGRDAGTTVATTLHAARRAGIEVFATGGIGGVHDAPFDE
;
A
#
# COMPACT_ATOMS: atom_id res chain seq x y z
N VAL A 1 -12.76 -5.86 6.91
CA VAL A 1 -11.36 -5.90 7.38
C VAL A 1 -11.02 -4.58 8.06
N THR A 2 -10.55 -4.63 9.31
CA THR A 2 -10.10 -3.45 10.05
C THR A 2 -8.59 -3.29 9.83
N PRO A 3 -8.11 -2.13 9.34
CA PRO A 3 -6.70 -1.96 9.08
C PRO A 3 -5.91 -1.73 10.38
N ARG A 4 -4.68 -2.26 10.41
CA ARG A 4 -3.62 -1.83 11.34
C ARG A 4 -3.07 -0.50 10.85
N ILE A 5 -3.07 0.51 11.68
CA ILE A 5 -2.47 1.81 11.37
C ILE A 5 -1.16 1.93 12.14
N ALA A 6 -0.05 2.12 11.43
CA ALA A 6 1.26 2.26 12.04
C ALA A 6 1.32 3.45 13.02
N PRO A 7 2.09 3.36 14.10
CA PRO A 7 2.13 4.41 15.13
C PRO A 7 2.46 5.80 14.60
N HIS A 8 3.40 5.92 13.66
CA HIS A 8 3.79 7.20 13.06
C HIS A 8 2.66 7.84 12.24
N VAL A 9 1.86 7.02 11.52
CA VAL A 9 0.69 7.48 10.76
C VAL A 9 -0.42 7.91 11.72
N ARG A 10 -0.71 7.10 12.74
CA ARG A 10 -1.71 7.44 13.75
C ARG A 10 -1.39 8.75 14.45
N LYS A 11 -0.15 8.93 14.89
CA LYS A 11 0.33 10.16 15.52
C LYS A 11 0.16 11.37 14.60
N ALA A 12 0.48 11.22 13.32
CA ALA A 12 0.33 12.29 12.33
C ALA A 12 -1.15 12.68 12.14
N LEU A 13 -2.05 11.71 12.02
CA LEU A 13 -3.48 11.94 11.88
C LEU A 13 -4.06 12.64 13.13
N GLU A 14 -3.71 12.19 14.33
CA GLU A 14 -4.14 12.80 15.60
C GLU A 14 -3.64 14.25 15.76
N ALA A 15 -2.45 14.56 15.21
CA ALA A 15 -1.90 15.90 15.21
C ALA A 15 -2.44 16.80 14.09
N GLY A 16 -3.30 16.29 13.21
CA GLY A 16 -3.79 17.02 12.04
C GLY A 16 -2.71 17.29 10.98
N ALA A 17 -1.63 16.50 10.97
CA ALA A 17 -0.58 16.61 9.98
C ALA A 17 -1.03 16.04 8.62
N ALA A 18 -0.40 16.51 7.54
CA ALA A 18 -0.65 15.99 6.20
C ALA A 18 -0.16 14.54 6.09
N VAL A 19 -1.05 13.64 5.69
CA VAL A 19 -0.74 12.22 5.44
C VAL A 19 -1.12 11.88 4.01
N VAL A 20 -0.22 11.19 3.29
CA VAL A 20 -0.44 10.77 1.91
C VAL A 20 -0.41 9.24 1.84
N ALA A 21 -1.53 8.63 1.44
CA ALA A 21 -1.59 7.20 1.17
C ALA A 21 -0.88 6.89 -0.16
N LEU A 22 -0.18 5.76 -0.19
CA LEU A 22 0.50 5.22 -1.37
C LEU A 22 0.08 3.76 -1.58
N GLU A 23 -0.15 3.36 -2.83
CA GLU A 23 -0.40 1.97 -3.18
C GLU A 23 0.88 1.12 -3.15
N SER A 24 0.74 -0.20 -3.12
CA SER A 24 1.87 -1.12 -3.15
C SER A 24 1.84 -2.16 -4.26
N THR A 25 0.81 -2.20 -5.10
CA THR A 25 0.82 -3.08 -6.29
C THR A 25 1.99 -2.76 -7.23
N VAL A 26 2.39 -1.49 -7.35
CA VAL A 26 3.57 -1.09 -8.12
C VAL A 26 4.86 -1.74 -7.59
N VAL A 27 4.93 -2.02 -6.30
CA VAL A 27 6.06 -2.68 -5.65
C VAL A 27 6.05 -4.19 -5.91
N THR A 28 4.88 -4.82 -5.78
CA THR A 28 4.75 -6.28 -5.89
C THR A 28 4.66 -6.78 -7.33
N HIS A 29 4.07 -6.00 -8.25
CA HIS A 29 3.74 -6.41 -9.62
C HIS A 29 4.17 -5.42 -10.70
N GLY A 30 4.66 -4.23 -10.34
CA GLY A 30 4.98 -3.18 -11.31
C GLY A 30 6.40 -3.24 -11.85
N LEU A 31 7.39 -3.45 -10.99
CA LEU A 31 8.81 -3.42 -11.35
C LEU A 31 9.57 -4.61 -10.73
N PRO A 32 10.66 -5.06 -11.40
CA PRO A 32 11.54 -6.08 -10.82
C PRO A 32 12.42 -5.51 -9.71
N ARG A 33 12.95 -6.40 -8.86
CA ARG A 33 14.01 -6.02 -7.91
C ARG A 33 15.30 -5.60 -8.64
N PRO A 34 16.07 -4.64 -8.12
CA PRO A 34 15.83 -3.84 -6.91
C PRO A 34 14.96 -2.59 -7.15
N ALA A 35 14.61 -2.30 -8.40
CA ALA A 35 13.94 -1.07 -8.80
C ALA A 35 12.58 -0.86 -8.09
N ASN A 36 11.86 -1.93 -7.77
CA ASN A 36 10.59 -1.87 -7.06
C ASN A 36 10.74 -1.32 -5.64
N LEU A 37 11.73 -1.79 -4.88
CA LEU A 37 11.99 -1.28 -3.53
C LEU A 37 12.54 0.15 -3.57
N GLU A 38 13.47 0.43 -4.48
CA GLU A 38 14.02 1.78 -4.68
C GLU A 38 12.91 2.79 -4.99
N LEU A 39 11.94 2.40 -5.84
CA LEU A 39 10.78 3.23 -6.13
C LEU A 39 9.94 3.49 -4.87
N ALA A 40 9.61 2.46 -4.10
CA ALA A 40 8.81 2.61 -2.89
C ALA A 40 9.46 3.57 -1.89
N LEU A 41 10.74 3.37 -1.60
CA LEU A 41 11.49 4.22 -0.69
C LEU A 41 11.63 5.66 -1.24
N GLY A 42 11.83 5.81 -2.55
CA GLY A 42 11.89 7.10 -3.22
C GLY A 42 10.56 7.88 -3.16
N LEU A 43 9.43 7.20 -3.34
CA LEU A 43 8.10 7.82 -3.19
C LEU A 43 7.87 8.31 -1.76
N GLU A 44 8.18 7.51 -0.76
CA GLU A 44 8.06 7.92 0.63
C GLU A 44 8.99 9.08 0.98
N SER A 45 10.23 9.04 0.49
CA SER A 45 11.19 10.14 0.65
C SER A 45 10.68 11.44 0.04
N THR A 46 10.07 11.36 -1.15
CA THR A 46 9.48 12.52 -1.83
C THR A 46 8.33 13.11 -0.99
N VAL A 47 7.45 12.29 -0.45
CA VAL A 47 6.35 12.74 0.43
C VAL A 47 6.91 13.42 1.68
N ARG A 48 7.93 12.84 2.31
CA ARG A 48 8.57 13.43 3.50
C ARG A 48 9.24 14.76 3.17
N SER A 49 9.83 14.91 1.99
CA SER A 49 10.54 16.14 1.59
C SER A 49 9.65 17.38 1.50
N ILE A 50 8.34 17.18 1.30
CA ILE A 50 7.34 18.27 1.29
C ILE A 50 6.64 18.45 2.64
N GLY A 51 7.12 17.80 3.69
CA GLY A 51 6.57 17.94 5.05
C GLY A 51 5.34 17.09 5.34
N ALA A 52 4.98 16.13 4.48
CA ALA A 52 3.89 15.19 4.69
C ALA A 52 4.41 13.84 5.21
N VAL A 53 3.51 13.04 5.76
CA VAL A 53 3.80 11.69 6.26
C VAL A 53 3.32 10.67 5.23
N PRO A 54 4.20 9.82 4.66
CA PRO A 54 3.78 8.77 3.76
C PRO A 54 3.11 7.62 4.53
N ALA A 55 2.08 7.06 3.94
CA ALA A 55 1.34 5.92 4.46
C ALA A 55 1.16 4.88 3.35
N THR A 56 2.22 4.13 3.05
CA THR A 56 2.14 3.02 2.09
C THR A 56 1.26 1.93 2.66
N VAL A 57 0.32 1.44 1.85
CA VAL A 57 -0.68 0.45 2.25
C VAL A 57 -0.34 -0.90 1.64
N GLY A 58 -0.45 -1.96 2.44
CA GLY A 58 -0.24 -3.34 1.99
C GLY A 58 -0.95 -4.33 2.91
N VAL A 59 -0.89 -5.61 2.56
CA VAL A 59 -1.32 -6.70 3.43
C VAL A 59 -0.07 -7.48 3.84
N ILE A 60 0.16 -7.57 5.14
CA ILE A 60 1.31 -8.27 5.73
C ILE A 60 0.79 -9.40 6.62
N ALA A 61 1.12 -10.64 6.30
CA ALA A 61 0.68 -11.83 7.04
C ALA A 61 -0.85 -11.84 7.29
N GLY A 62 -1.63 -11.41 6.30
CA GLY A 62 -3.09 -11.34 6.40
C GLY A 62 -3.63 -10.09 7.10
N GLU A 63 -2.79 -9.14 7.48
CA GLU A 63 -3.21 -7.91 8.14
C GLU A 63 -3.13 -6.72 7.17
N LEU A 64 -4.28 -6.11 6.85
CA LEU A 64 -4.31 -4.87 6.07
C LEU A 64 -3.63 -3.77 6.88
N THR A 65 -2.51 -3.26 6.39
CA THR A 65 -1.61 -2.35 7.10
C THR A 65 -1.49 -1.02 6.38
N ILE A 66 -1.58 0.07 7.12
CA ILE A 66 -1.42 1.44 6.65
C ILE A 66 -0.17 2.03 7.29
N GLY A 67 0.81 2.41 6.47
CA GLY A 67 2.11 2.89 6.91
C GLY A 67 3.10 1.75 7.11
N LEU A 68 3.37 1.01 6.03
CA LEU A 68 4.40 -0.04 6.03
C LEU A 68 5.75 0.53 6.45
N ASP A 69 6.49 -0.22 7.27
CA ASP A 69 7.87 0.09 7.56
C ASP A 69 8.82 -0.46 6.46
N GLU A 70 10.11 -0.19 6.58
CA GLU A 70 11.10 -0.58 5.58
C GLU A 70 11.21 -2.10 5.43
N ASP A 71 11.15 -2.85 6.54
CA ASP A 71 11.19 -4.32 6.52
C ASP A 71 9.95 -4.91 5.84
N GLU A 72 8.77 -4.32 6.09
CA GLU A 72 7.51 -4.70 5.45
C GLU A 72 7.51 -4.38 3.95
N LEU A 73 8.07 -3.22 3.55
CA LEU A 73 8.25 -2.87 2.13
C LEU A 73 9.22 -3.82 1.44
N GLU A 74 10.34 -4.15 2.08
CA GLU A 74 11.31 -5.11 1.56
C GLU A 74 10.68 -6.50 1.40
N ARG A 75 9.89 -6.94 2.37
CA ARG A 75 9.14 -8.20 2.34
C ARG A 75 8.20 -8.26 1.13
N LEU A 76 7.44 -7.20 0.86
CA LEU A 76 6.58 -7.13 -0.33
C LEU A 76 7.40 -7.11 -1.63
N ALA A 77 8.51 -6.38 -1.65
CA ALA A 77 9.38 -6.27 -2.81
C ALA A 77 10.13 -7.56 -3.14
N ALA A 78 10.29 -8.46 -2.16
CA ALA A 78 11.03 -9.72 -2.33
C ALA A 78 10.40 -10.69 -3.35
N GLY A 79 9.12 -10.51 -3.65
CA GLY A 79 8.36 -11.34 -4.58
C GLY A 79 7.49 -12.39 -3.88
N GLY A 80 6.56 -12.97 -4.64
CA GLY A 80 5.61 -13.96 -4.12
C GLY A 80 4.41 -13.39 -3.37
N ALA A 81 4.30 -12.05 -3.27
CA ALA A 81 3.12 -11.41 -2.71
C ALA A 81 1.96 -11.42 -3.74
N ASP A 82 0.75 -11.54 -3.23
CA ASP A 82 -0.47 -11.47 -4.05
C ASP A 82 -0.82 -10.02 -4.41
N LYS A 83 -1.85 -9.85 -5.24
CA LYS A 83 -2.47 -8.56 -5.54
C LYS A 83 -3.79 -8.47 -4.78
N ALA A 84 -3.90 -7.55 -3.83
CA ALA A 84 -5.11 -7.33 -3.05
C ALA A 84 -6.02 -6.31 -3.72
N SER A 85 -7.13 -6.79 -4.26
CA SER A 85 -8.27 -6.00 -4.72
C SER A 85 -9.43 -6.15 -3.73
N LEU A 86 -10.43 -5.28 -3.81
CA LEU A 86 -11.56 -5.32 -2.86
C LEU A 86 -12.30 -6.66 -2.86
N TRP A 87 -12.36 -7.34 -4.01
CA TRP A 87 -13.07 -8.61 -4.15
C TRP A 87 -12.36 -9.79 -3.45
N ASN A 88 -11.04 -9.77 -3.30
CA ASN A 88 -10.26 -10.86 -2.69
C ASN A 88 -9.60 -10.49 -1.35
N LEU A 89 -9.67 -9.23 -0.92
CA LEU A 89 -9.00 -8.74 0.28
C LEU A 89 -9.30 -9.60 1.51
N ALA A 90 -10.59 -9.89 1.75
CA ALA A 90 -10.99 -10.68 2.93
C ALA A 90 -10.42 -12.12 2.89
N ALA A 91 -10.38 -12.73 1.71
CA ALA A 91 -9.81 -14.06 1.53
C ALA A 91 -8.30 -14.08 1.76
N LEU A 92 -7.57 -13.10 1.24
CA LEU A 92 -6.12 -12.94 1.47
C LEU A 92 -5.80 -12.72 2.95
N CYS A 93 -6.58 -11.87 3.62
CA CYS A 93 -6.43 -11.65 5.06
C CYS A 93 -6.69 -12.94 5.86
N ALA A 94 -7.76 -13.65 5.56
CA ALA A 94 -8.09 -14.91 6.24
C ALA A 94 -7.04 -16.02 6.00
N ALA A 95 -6.40 -16.00 4.83
CA ALA A 95 -5.34 -16.94 4.46
C ALA A 95 -3.95 -16.57 4.99
N GLY A 96 -3.81 -15.45 5.70
CA GLY A 96 -2.51 -15.00 6.23
C GLY A 96 -1.51 -14.59 5.15
N ARG A 97 -1.98 -14.12 3.98
CA ARG A 97 -1.15 -13.81 2.82
C ARG A 97 -0.54 -12.43 2.90
N ASP A 98 0.59 -12.27 2.20
CA ASP A 98 1.16 -10.97 1.87
C ASP A 98 0.61 -10.50 0.53
N ALA A 99 0.26 -9.22 0.42
CA ALA A 99 -0.22 -8.69 -0.84
C ALA A 99 0.04 -7.19 -1.00
N GLY A 100 0.36 -6.79 -2.24
CA GLY A 100 0.31 -5.39 -2.63
C GLY A 100 -1.13 -4.95 -2.86
N THR A 101 -1.46 -3.73 -2.45
CA THR A 101 -2.81 -3.17 -2.59
C THR A 101 -2.98 -2.41 -3.89
N THR A 102 -4.11 -2.66 -4.57
CA THR A 102 -4.55 -1.88 -5.74
C THR A 102 -5.03 -0.50 -5.33
N VAL A 103 -5.27 0.38 -6.31
CA VAL A 103 -5.88 1.70 -6.09
C VAL A 103 -7.16 1.59 -5.26
N ALA A 104 -8.07 0.68 -5.63
CA ALA A 104 -9.35 0.52 -4.92
C ALA A 104 -9.17 0.09 -3.45
N THR A 105 -8.27 -0.85 -3.19
CA THR A 105 -7.99 -1.33 -1.83
C THR A 105 -7.28 -0.26 -1.01
N THR A 106 -6.34 0.48 -1.62
CA THR A 106 -5.65 1.59 -0.96
C THR A 106 -6.63 2.70 -0.58
N LEU A 107 -7.55 3.08 -1.48
CA LEU A 107 -8.60 4.07 -1.20
C LEU A 107 -9.54 3.61 -0.07
N HIS A 108 -9.91 2.32 -0.07
CA HIS A 108 -10.71 1.75 1.01
C HIS A 108 -9.99 1.86 2.37
N ALA A 109 -8.71 1.50 2.42
CA ALA A 109 -7.90 1.60 3.62
C ALA A 109 -7.74 3.05 4.09
N ALA A 110 -7.38 3.96 3.16
CA ALA A 110 -7.21 5.38 3.44
C ALA A 110 -8.48 6.01 4.02
N ARG A 111 -9.64 5.73 3.41
CA ARG A 111 -10.94 6.19 3.93
C ARG A 111 -11.21 5.70 5.35
N ARG A 112 -10.89 4.44 5.64
CA ARG A 112 -11.07 3.85 6.98
C ARG A 112 -10.18 4.50 8.04
N ALA A 113 -9.01 4.99 7.64
CA ALA A 113 -8.08 5.69 8.51
C ALA A 113 -8.32 7.20 8.60
N GLY A 114 -9.20 7.77 7.78
CA GLY A 114 -9.40 9.22 7.69
C GLY A 114 -8.30 9.94 6.92
N ILE A 115 -7.58 9.24 6.03
CA ILE A 115 -6.58 9.85 5.16
C ILE A 115 -7.30 10.42 3.92
N GLU A 116 -7.12 11.71 3.67
CA GLU A 116 -7.83 12.44 2.61
C GLU A 116 -7.08 12.51 1.28
N VAL A 117 -5.76 12.27 1.30
CA VAL A 117 -4.90 12.38 0.11
C VAL A 117 -4.31 11.02 -0.23
N PHE A 118 -4.45 10.63 -1.49
CA PHE A 118 -3.85 9.43 -2.06
C PHE A 118 -3.10 9.81 -3.34
N ALA A 119 -1.86 9.38 -3.46
CA ALA A 119 -1.04 9.56 -4.65
C ALA A 119 -0.80 8.22 -5.34
N THR A 120 -1.02 8.18 -6.66
CA THR A 120 -0.81 7.00 -7.50
C THR A 120 -0.27 7.39 -8.86
N GLY A 121 0.46 6.48 -9.49
CA GLY A 121 0.96 6.65 -10.86
C GLY A 121 -0.11 6.54 -11.93
N GLY A 122 -1.27 5.96 -11.63
CA GLY A 122 -2.38 5.84 -12.57
C GLY A 122 -3.61 5.19 -11.96
N ILE A 123 -4.75 5.51 -12.52
CA ILE A 123 -6.06 4.96 -12.17
C ILE A 123 -6.72 4.38 -13.41
N GLY A 124 -7.30 3.19 -13.27
CA GLY A 124 -7.95 2.48 -14.36
C GLY A 124 -6.96 1.61 -15.14
N GLY A 125 -7.40 1.12 -16.27
CA GLY A 125 -6.67 0.23 -17.16
C GLY A 125 -7.50 -1.01 -17.52
N VAL A 126 -7.24 -1.52 -18.69
CA VAL A 126 -7.78 -2.80 -19.18
C VAL A 126 -6.59 -3.62 -19.63
N HIS A 127 -6.44 -4.80 -19.09
CA HIS A 127 -5.38 -5.73 -19.47
C HIS A 127 -5.80 -6.55 -20.68
N ASP A 128 -4.89 -6.76 -21.62
CA ASP A 128 -5.15 -7.54 -22.85
C ASP A 128 -5.19 -9.06 -22.61
N ALA A 129 -4.74 -9.53 -21.46
CA ALA A 129 -4.77 -10.93 -21.07
C ALA A 129 -6.11 -11.30 -20.42
N PRO A 130 -6.53 -12.58 -20.47
CA PRO A 130 -7.71 -13.02 -19.74
C PRO A 130 -7.61 -12.63 -18.26
N PHE A 131 -8.74 -12.24 -17.68
CA PHE A 131 -8.87 -11.71 -16.33
C PHE A 131 -8.54 -12.74 -15.23
N ASP A 132 -7.35 -13.29 -15.27
CA ASP A 132 -6.80 -14.20 -14.25
C ASP A 132 -6.16 -13.44 -13.06
N GLU A 133 -6.48 -12.16 -12.96
CA GLU A 133 -5.94 -11.27 -11.93
C GLU A 133 -6.96 -10.91 -10.87
#